data_f85522d3f0159688ff8c87c65885dc32
#
_entry.id   f85522d3f0159688ff8c87c65885dc32
#
_cell.length_a   1.000
_cell.length_b   1.000
_cell.length_c   1.000
_cell.angle_alpha   90.00
_cell.angle_beta   90.00
_cell.angle_gamma   90.00
#
_symmetry.space_group_name_H-M   'P 1'
#
loop_
_entity.id
_entity.type
_entity.pdbx_description
1 polymer ?
#
loop_
_entity_poly.entity_id
_entity_poly.type
_entity_poly.pdbx_seq_one_letter_code
_entity_poly.pdbx_strand_id
1 'polypeptide(L)'
;IRVGESSFAVVIFLDDKSVVKIKENTDFQFVETSNTRSLIIDQGTTLHNVNKDNRKKTYRVETPVSVASVKGTEFSAFHDAAAGIDKFVGKSGNFDVFNTISGTTVNVGAGQKAVSNALGQLIPAPAEPGDYPDDPDGDSPNNDDQGNDSNDDSSDVDNQQQQPRDQRPQQN
;
A
#
# COMPACT_ATOMS: atom_id res chain seq x y z
N ILE A 1 -14.56 12.03 -9.48
CA ILE A 1 -14.86 10.59 -9.36
C ILE A 1 -15.29 10.35 -7.93
N ARG A 2 -16.33 9.54 -7.76
CA ARG A 2 -16.83 9.12 -6.46
C ARG A 2 -16.82 7.60 -6.36
N VAL A 3 -16.23 7.08 -5.29
CA VAL A 3 -16.28 5.67 -4.90
C VAL A 3 -17.26 5.56 -3.74
N GLY A 4 -18.35 4.81 -3.94
CA GLY A 4 -19.41 4.65 -2.96
C GLY A 4 -19.07 3.70 -1.82
N GLU A 5 -20.07 3.45 -0.98
CA GLU A 5 -19.97 2.49 0.12
C GLU A 5 -19.76 1.05 -0.42
N SER A 6 -19.01 0.25 0.32
CA SER A 6 -18.68 -1.16 -0.01
C SER A 6 -18.08 -1.34 -1.41
N SER A 7 -17.33 -0.35 -1.88
CA SER A 7 -16.71 -0.33 -3.20
C SER A 7 -15.27 0.18 -3.13
N PHE A 8 -14.47 -0.15 -4.12
CA PHE A 8 -13.15 0.44 -4.31
C PHE A 8 -12.87 0.64 -5.81
N ALA A 9 -11.83 1.41 -6.11
CA ALA A 9 -11.33 1.55 -7.47
C ALA A 9 -9.80 1.48 -7.49
N VAL A 10 -9.26 0.96 -8.58
CA VAL A 10 -7.81 0.94 -8.83
C VAL A 10 -7.54 1.68 -10.13
N VAL A 11 -6.62 2.62 -10.07
CA VAL A 11 -6.16 3.38 -11.23
C VAL A 11 -4.68 3.11 -11.46
N ILE A 12 -4.33 2.67 -12.67
CA ILE A 12 -2.97 2.39 -13.08
C ILE A 12 -2.59 3.38 -14.18
N PHE A 13 -1.54 4.16 -13.94
CA PHE A 13 -0.98 5.06 -14.95
C PHE A 13 -0.08 4.28 -15.91
N LEU A 14 -0.41 4.29 -17.19
CA LEU A 14 0.26 3.44 -18.17
C LEU A 14 1.69 3.90 -18.52
N ASP A 15 1.97 5.17 -18.31
CA ASP A 15 3.25 5.81 -18.63
C ASP A 15 4.36 5.47 -17.62
N ASP A 16 4.05 5.48 -16.33
CA ASP A 16 5.03 5.25 -15.26
C ASP A 16 4.69 4.04 -14.35
N LYS A 17 3.57 3.37 -14.61
CA LYS A 17 3.08 2.21 -13.84
C LYS A 17 2.77 2.52 -12.36
N SER A 18 2.63 3.80 -12.01
CA SER A 18 2.12 4.17 -10.69
C SER A 18 0.69 3.68 -10.50
N VAL A 19 0.37 3.24 -9.28
CA VAL A 19 -0.93 2.70 -8.92
C VAL A 19 -1.55 3.52 -7.82
N VAL A 20 -2.84 3.81 -7.94
CA VAL A 20 -3.64 4.42 -6.89
C VAL A 20 -4.84 3.51 -6.61
N LYS A 21 -4.97 3.08 -5.37
CA LYS A 21 -6.13 2.37 -4.87
C LYS A 21 -6.98 3.34 -4.06
N ILE A 22 -8.25 3.39 -4.37
CA ILE A 22 -9.22 4.33 -3.79
C ILE A 22 -10.22 3.54 -2.99
N LYS A 23 -10.33 3.83 -1.71
CA LYS A 23 -11.25 3.14 -0.81
C LYS A 23 -12.67 3.67 -0.96
N GLU A 24 -13.60 2.96 -0.35
CA GLU A 24 -15.00 3.40 -0.26
C GLU A 24 -15.16 4.81 0.33
N ASN A 25 -16.28 5.45 0.04
CA ASN A 25 -16.64 6.78 0.53
C ASN A 25 -15.59 7.85 0.21
N THR A 26 -14.95 7.74 -0.97
CA THR A 26 -13.90 8.66 -1.41
C THR A 26 -14.36 9.46 -2.62
N ASP A 27 -14.25 10.78 -2.52
CA ASP A 27 -14.41 11.74 -3.62
C ASP A 27 -13.05 12.31 -4.01
N PHE A 28 -12.72 12.22 -5.31
CA PHE A 28 -11.44 12.69 -5.80
C PHE A 28 -11.47 13.11 -7.28
N GLN A 29 -10.45 13.87 -7.68
CA GLN A 29 -10.25 14.32 -9.05
C GLN A 29 -8.81 14.06 -9.50
N PHE A 30 -8.62 13.71 -10.78
CA PHE A 30 -7.31 13.73 -11.42
C PHE A 30 -7.16 15.01 -12.26
N VAL A 31 -6.07 15.71 -12.02
CA VAL A 31 -5.66 16.85 -12.84
C VAL A 31 -4.27 16.59 -13.36
N GLU A 32 -4.14 16.57 -14.69
CA GLU A 32 -2.86 16.26 -15.32
C GLU A 32 -2.47 17.37 -16.30
N THR A 33 -1.22 17.80 -16.19
CA THR A 33 -0.57 18.75 -17.10
C THR A 33 0.64 18.09 -17.76
N SER A 34 1.39 18.82 -18.60
CA SER A 34 2.65 18.32 -19.15
C SER A 34 3.70 17.96 -18.09
N ASN A 35 3.68 18.63 -16.93
CA ASN A 35 4.73 18.54 -15.91
C ASN A 35 4.24 18.02 -14.55
N THR A 36 2.95 17.97 -14.33
CA THR A 36 2.37 17.63 -13.01
C THR A 36 1.22 16.67 -13.18
N ARG A 37 1.15 15.70 -12.26
CA ARG A 37 0.00 14.82 -12.02
C ARG A 37 -0.46 15.08 -10.60
N SER A 38 -1.65 15.63 -10.44
CA SER A 38 -2.28 15.90 -9.14
C SER A 38 -3.48 14.99 -8.95
N LEU A 39 -3.55 14.38 -7.79
CA LEU A 39 -4.74 13.74 -7.27
C LEU A 39 -5.30 14.65 -6.19
N ILE A 40 -6.50 15.17 -6.40
CA ILE A 40 -7.20 16.04 -5.45
C ILE A 40 -8.22 15.19 -4.70
N ILE A 41 -8.11 15.13 -3.38
CA ILE A 41 -9.00 14.38 -2.50
C ILE A 41 -9.91 15.37 -1.80
N ASP A 42 -11.21 15.30 -2.11
CA ASP A 42 -12.22 16.12 -1.45
C ASP A 42 -12.72 15.47 -0.15
N GLN A 43 -12.67 14.12 -0.08
CA GLN A 43 -13.04 13.29 1.07
C GLN A 43 -12.53 11.87 0.88
N GLY A 44 -12.10 11.19 1.96
CA GLY A 44 -11.86 9.75 1.98
C GLY A 44 -10.40 9.34 1.98
N THR A 45 -10.11 8.12 1.52
CA THR A 45 -8.79 7.46 1.65
C THR A 45 -8.29 6.93 0.33
N THR A 46 -7.03 7.22 0.05
CA THR A 46 -6.32 6.72 -1.12
C THR A 46 -4.97 6.09 -0.72
N LEU A 47 -4.61 4.98 -1.37
CA LEU A 47 -3.32 4.33 -1.24
C LEU A 47 -2.55 4.51 -2.54
N HIS A 48 -1.30 4.90 -2.43
CA HIS A 48 -0.46 5.24 -3.56
C HIS A 48 0.78 4.36 -3.60
N ASN A 49 1.06 3.78 -4.75
CA ASN A 49 2.35 3.20 -5.08
C ASN A 49 2.90 3.97 -6.28
N VAL A 50 3.72 4.97 -6.00
CA VAL A 50 4.28 5.89 -7.01
C VAL A 50 5.62 5.36 -7.46
N ASN A 51 5.70 4.96 -8.72
CA ASN A 51 6.95 4.47 -9.31
C ASN A 51 7.95 5.64 -9.52
N LYS A 52 9.19 5.40 -9.13
CA LYS A 52 10.29 6.35 -9.29
C LYS A 52 10.83 6.38 -10.72
N ASP A 53 10.79 5.24 -11.40
CA ASP A 53 11.40 5.05 -12.69
C ASP A 53 10.51 5.58 -13.83
N ASN A 54 11.13 6.19 -14.85
CA ASN A 54 10.47 6.73 -16.04
C ASN A 54 9.46 7.87 -15.80
N ARG A 55 9.40 8.43 -14.61
CA ARG A 55 8.46 9.50 -14.32
C ARG A 55 8.95 10.86 -14.87
N LYS A 56 8.15 11.43 -15.75
CA LYS A 56 8.39 12.76 -16.36
C LYS A 56 7.67 13.89 -15.62
N LYS A 57 6.72 13.56 -14.75
CA LYS A 57 5.82 14.52 -14.08
C LYS A 57 6.04 14.52 -12.58
N THR A 58 5.88 15.67 -11.95
CA THR A 58 5.78 15.77 -10.49
C THR A 58 4.46 15.16 -10.04
N TYR A 59 4.51 14.25 -9.08
CA TYR A 59 3.32 13.64 -8.49
C TYR A 59 2.91 14.37 -7.22
N ARG A 60 1.65 14.77 -7.14
CA ARG A 60 1.08 15.46 -5.97
C ARG A 60 -0.22 14.82 -5.53
N VAL A 61 -0.44 14.82 -4.22
CA VAL A 61 -1.74 14.56 -3.63
C VAL A 61 -2.15 15.83 -2.88
N GLU A 62 -3.29 16.37 -3.24
CA GLU A 62 -3.78 17.64 -2.76
C GLU A 62 -5.10 17.43 -2.02
N THR A 63 -5.26 18.12 -0.91
CA THR A 63 -6.51 18.25 -0.16
C THR A 63 -6.79 19.73 0.03
N PRO A 64 -7.96 20.15 0.54
CA PRO A 64 -8.20 21.55 0.89
C PRO A 64 -7.20 22.12 1.92
N VAL A 65 -6.54 21.26 2.70
CA VAL A 65 -5.68 21.68 3.82
C VAL A 65 -4.19 21.47 3.50
N SER A 66 -3.83 20.49 2.68
CA SER A 66 -2.44 20.07 2.49
C SER A 66 -2.10 19.68 1.06
N VAL A 67 -0.79 19.69 0.78
CA VAL A 67 -0.23 19.16 -0.47
C VAL A 67 0.91 18.20 -0.13
N ALA A 68 0.81 16.95 -0.54
CA ALA A 68 1.91 16.01 -0.51
C ALA A 68 2.63 15.98 -1.87
N SER A 69 3.95 16.18 -1.86
CA SER A 69 4.82 16.13 -3.04
C SER A 69 5.70 14.88 -3.01
N VAL A 70 5.56 14.02 -4.01
CA VAL A 70 6.04 12.64 -3.98
C VAL A 70 7.02 12.34 -5.10
N LYS A 71 8.10 11.59 -4.78
CA LYS A 71 9.16 11.24 -5.74
C LYS A 71 9.38 9.74 -5.96
N GLY A 72 8.45 8.90 -5.63
CA GLY A 72 8.61 7.44 -5.71
C GLY A 72 8.52 6.85 -4.31
N THR A 73 7.32 6.53 -3.90
CA THR A 73 6.98 6.29 -2.50
C THR A 73 5.70 5.48 -2.46
N GLU A 74 5.62 4.57 -1.52
CA GLU A 74 4.37 3.93 -1.15
C GLU A 74 3.84 4.60 0.12
N PHE A 75 2.63 5.13 0.06
CA PHE A 75 2.02 5.88 1.15
C PHE A 75 0.50 5.87 1.05
N SER A 76 -0.17 6.24 2.13
CA SER A 76 -1.61 6.53 2.13
C SER A 76 -1.89 7.99 2.43
N ALA A 77 -2.98 8.51 1.88
CA ALA A 77 -3.52 9.83 2.14
C ALA A 77 -4.99 9.71 2.53
N PHE A 78 -5.36 10.40 3.60
CA PHE A 78 -6.72 10.49 4.12
C PHE A 78 -7.09 11.95 4.32
N HIS A 79 -8.31 12.32 3.91
CA HIS A 79 -8.93 13.60 4.19
C HIS A 79 -10.31 13.40 4.81
N ASP A 80 -10.55 14.01 5.97
CA ASP A 80 -11.86 14.16 6.60
C ASP A 80 -12.37 15.58 6.35
N ALA A 81 -13.30 15.73 5.42
CA ALA A 81 -13.86 17.04 5.06
C ALA A 81 -14.66 17.66 6.20
N ALA A 82 -15.30 16.87 7.07
CA ALA A 82 -16.08 17.39 8.19
C ALA A 82 -15.19 17.93 9.30
N ALA A 83 -14.08 17.24 9.58
CA ALA A 83 -13.13 17.66 10.61
C ALA A 83 -12.05 18.64 10.08
N GLY A 84 -11.86 18.71 8.76
CA GLY A 84 -10.78 19.46 8.12
C GLY A 84 -9.40 18.93 8.52
N ILE A 85 -9.27 17.60 8.54
CA ILE A 85 -8.05 16.89 8.98
C ILE A 85 -7.54 16.01 7.85
N ASP A 86 -6.23 16.09 7.62
CA ASP A 86 -5.48 15.19 6.76
C ASP A 86 -4.60 14.26 7.58
N LYS A 87 -4.42 13.03 7.09
CA LYS A 87 -3.40 12.11 7.57
C LYS A 87 -2.66 11.50 6.39
N PHE A 88 -1.35 11.63 6.39
CA PHE A 88 -0.44 11.01 5.43
C PHE A 88 0.45 10.01 6.14
N VAL A 89 0.55 8.78 5.63
CA VAL A 89 1.33 7.70 6.26
C VAL A 89 2.28 7.10 5.25
N GLY A 90 3.59 7.17 5.53
CA GLY A 90 4.64 6.62 4.67
C GLY A 90 4.86 5.13 4.92
N LYS A 91 4.77 4.30 3.88
CA LYS A 91 5.08 2.86 3.93
C LYS A 91 6.48 2.57 3.38
N SER A 92 6.88 3.24 2.31
CA SER A 92 8.24 3.16 1.76
C SER A 92 8.67 4.49 1.14
N GLY A 93 9.98 4.75 1.08
CA GLY A 93 10.51 6.00 0.54
C GLY A 93 10.26 7.21 1.46
N ASN A 94 10.18 8.40 0.87
CA ASN A 94 9.87 9.64 1.59
C ASN A 94 9.19 10.65 0.68
N PHE A 95 8.43 11.57 1.27
CA PHE A 95 7.73 12.66 0.59
C PHE A 95 7.56 13.86 1.52
N ASP A 96 7.31 15.01 0.93
CA ASP A 96 7.08 16.25 1.67
C ASP A 96 5.58 16.54 1.77
N VAL A 97 5.11 16.88 2.95
CA VAL A 97 3.75 17.37 3.22
C VAL A 97 3.82 18.84 3.58
N PHE A 98 3.06 19.64 2.87
CA PHE A 98 2.94 21.08 3.05
C PHE A 98 1.53 21.42 3.53
N ASN A 99 1.38 22.13 4.66
CA ASN A 99 0.10 22.68 5.10
C ASN A 99 -0.13 24.03 4.43
N THR A 100 -1.23 24.16 3.69
CA THR A 100 -1.55 25.36 2.88
C THR A 100 -1.90 26.59 3.72
N ILE A 101 -2.31 26.39 4.98
CA ILE A 101 -2.74 27.46 5.89
C ILE A 101 -1.54 28.11 6.58
N SER A 102 -0.64 27.29 7.16
CA SER A 102 0.53 27.79 7.90
C SER A 102 1.76 27.99 7.04
N GLY A 103 1.81 27.39 5.86
CA GLY A 103 3.02 27.35 5.02
C GLY A 103 4.12 26.43 5.55
N THR A 104 3.82 25.62 6.56
CA THR A 104 4.80 24.66 7.13
C THR A 104 4.94 23.43 6.26
N THR A 105 6.16 22.92 6.15
CA THR A 105 6.47 21.66 5.44
C THR A 105 7.15 20.68 6.39
N VAL A 106 6.77 19.41 6.32
CA VAL A 106 7.48 18.30 7.00
C VAL A 106 7.80 17.20 6.00
N ASN A 107 8.92 16.52 6.18
CA ASN A 107 9.26 15.32 5.44
C ASN A 107 8.72 14.10 6.18
N VAL A 108 8.05 13.19 5.45
CA VAL A 108 7.46 11.95 5.96
C VAL A 108 8.19 10.78 5.32
N GLY A 109 8.89 9.99 6.12
CA GLY A 109 9.58 8.77 5.69
C GLY A 109 8.77 7.51 5.94
N ALA A 110 9.37 6.36 5.60
CA ALA A 110 8.80 5.05 5.92
C ALA A 110 8.61 4.90 7.44
N GLY A 111 7.45 4.38 7.87
CA GLY A 111 7.11 4.23 9.29
C GLY A 111 6.75 5.54 10.00
N GLN A 112 6.53 6.61 9.26
CA GLN A 112 6.13 7.91 9.80
C GLN A 112 4.77 8.33 9.27
N LYS A 113 4.12 9.19 10.01
CA LYS A 113 2.89 9.89 9.59
C LYS A 113 3.01 11.40 9.79
N ALA A 114 2.22 12.15 9.05
CA ALA A 114 1.95 13.56 9.31
C ALA A 114 0.44 13.77 9.43
N VAL A 115 0.02 14.49 10.46
CA VAL A 115 -1.36 14.93 10.64
C VAL A 115 -1.39 16.44 10.43
N SER A 116 -2.24 16.88 9.53
CA SER A 116 -2.43 18.28 9.17
C SER A 116 -3.88 18.69 9.39
N ASN A 117 -4.13 19.95 9.73
CA ASN A 117 -5.49 20.44 9.94
C ASN A 117 -5.71 21.86 9.43
N ALA A 118 -6.98 22.25 9.35
CA ALA A 118 -7.43 23.56 8.90
C ALA A 118 -7.06 24.72 9.84
N LEU A 119 -6.50 24.44 11.03
CA LEU A 119 -5.94 25.43 11.93
C LEU A 119 -4.46 25.75 11.67
N GLY A 120 -3.88 25.11 10.65
CA GLY A 120 -2.48 25.29 10.27
C GLY A 120 -1.49 24.39 11.03
N GLN A 121 -1.97 23.45 11.83
CA GLN A 121 -1.09 22.51 12.50
C GLN A 121 -0.63 21.43 11.51
N LEU A 122 0.65 21.08 11.56
CA LEU A 122 1.26 19.99 10.79
C LEU A 122 2.22 19.25 11.73
N ILE A 123 1.82 18.04 12.16
CA ILE A 123 2.48 17.29 13.23
C ILE A 123 3.02 15.97 12.67
N PRO A 124 4.36 15.82 12.54
CA PRO A 124 4.96 14.53 12.23
C PRO A 124 5.00 13.64 13.47
N ALA A 125 4.81 12.34 13.29
CA ALA A 125 4.90 11.34 14.35
C ALA A 125 5.29 9.96 13.76
N PRO A 126 5.75 9.00 14.58
CA PRO A 126 5.82 7.61 14.17
C PRO A 126 4.43 7.10 13.77
N ALA A 127 4.37 6.27 12.72
CA ALA A 127 3.14 5.60 12.35
C ALA A 127 2.95 4.34 13.21
N GLU A 128 1.70 4.11 13.62
CA GLU A 128 1.29 2.91 14.34
C GLU A 128 0.62 1.92 13.37
N PRO A 129 0.53 0.61 13.69
CA PRO A 129 -0.11 -0.38 12.82
C PRO A 129 -1.52 0.01 12.36
N GLY A 130 -2.32 0.63 13.23
CA GLY A 130 -3.68 1.11 12.91
C GLY A 130 -3.74 2.38 12.04
N ASP A 131 -2.60 3.00 11.72
CA ASP A 131 -2.57 4.15 10.82
C ASP A 131 -2.56 3.73 9.34
N TYR A 132 -2.15 2.49 9.07
CA TYR A 132 -2.11 1.97 7.71
C TYR A 132 -3.51 1.47 7.33
N PRO A 133 -4.15 2.05 6.30
CA PRO A 133 -5.43 1.55 5.84
C PRO A 133 -5.26 0.18 5.18
N ASP A 134 -6.25 -0.70 5.39
CA ASP A 134 -6.30 -1.99 4.71
C ASP A 134 -6.32 -1.80 3.19
N ASP A 135 -5.66 -2.69 2.49
CA ASP A 135 -5.65 -2.71 1.04
C ASP A 135 -7.03 -3.17 0.52
N PRO A 136 -7.74 -2.33 -0.25
CA PRO A 136 -9.12 -2.62 -0.62
C PRO A 136 -9.29 -3.77 -1.62
N ASP A 137 -8.27 -4.14 -2.38
CA ASP A 137 -8.32 -5.26 -3.33
C ASP A 137 -7.69 -6.55 -2.80
N GLY A 138 -7.21 -6.55 -1.56
CA GLY A 138 -6.66 -7.73 -0.90
C GLY A 138 -5.30 -8.19 -1.42
N ASP A 139 -4.75 -7.56 -2.44
CA ASP A 139 -3.41 -7.83 -2.97
C ASP A 139 -2.32 -7.18 -2.11
N SER A 140 -2.28 -7.49 -0.83
CA SER A 140 -1.09 -7.24 -0.03
C SER A 140 -0.06 -8.32 -0.35
N PRO A 141 1.14 -7.98 -0.83
CA PRO A 141 2.17 -8.96 -1.18
C PRO A 141 2.72 -9.77 0.01
N ASN A 142 2.12 -9.65 1.19
CA ASN A 142 2.53 -10.32 2.42
C ASN A 142 1.56 -11.42 2.91
N ASN A 143 0.56 -11.81 2.13
CA ASN A 143 -0.35 -12.92 2.50
C ASN A 143 -0.10 -14.22 1.74
N ASP A 144 0.97 -14.28 0.94
CA ASP A 144 1.38 -15.53 0.33
C ASP A 144 2.35 -16.24 1.28
N ASP A 145 1.95 -17.42 1.70
CA ASP A 145 2.72 -18.47 2.32
C ASP A 145 2.58 -18.68 3.83
N GLN A 146 1.36 -19.03 4.25
CA GLN A 146 1.20 -20.09 5.24
C GLN A 146 0.34 -21.20 4.62
N GLY A 147 0.94 -21.88 3.65
CA GLY A 147 0.47 -23.16 3.19
C GLY A 147 0.48 -24.14 4.35
N ASN A 148 -0.68 -24.39 4.91
CA ASN A 148 -0.91 -25.48 5.81
C ASN A 148 -0.89 -26.79 5.01
N ASP A 149 0.31 -27.30 4.76
CA ASP A 149 0.50 -28.69 4.33
C ASP A 149 0.23 -29.62 5.52
N SER A 150 -1.03 -29.83 5.76
CA SER A 150 -1.48 -30.97 6.53
C SER A 150 -1.41 -32.18 5.60
N ASN A 151 -0.25 -32.82 5.52
CA ASN A 151 -0.12 -34.16 5.00
C ASN A 151 -0.81 -35.11 5.97
N ASP A 152 -2.03 -35.43 5.61
CA ASP A 152 -2.74 -36.60 6.13
C ASP A 152 -2.21 -37.81 5.32
N ASP A 153 -1.17 -38.44 5.83
CA ASP A 153 -0.72 -39.78 5.39
C ASP A 153 -1.29 -40.79 6.37
N SER A 154 -2.45 -41.28 6.05
CA SER A 154 -3.02 -42.46 6.68
C SER A 154 -2.89 -43.65 5.75
N SER A 155 -1.92 -44.53 6.12
CA SER A 155 -2.01 -45.96 6.10
C SER A 155 -2.55 -46.66 4.84
N ASP A 156 -1.69 -47.50 4.28
CA ASP A 156 -2.13 -48.91 4.10
C ASP A 156 -0.96 -49.87 4.24
N VAL A 157 -1.15 -50.73 5.23
CA VAL A 157 -0.41 -51.94 5.54
C VAL A 157 -0.77 -52.99 4.47
N ASP A 158 0.18 -53.54 3.77
CA ASP A 158 0.01 -54.93 3.39
C ASP A 158 1.33 -55.69 3.41
N ASN A 159 1.20 -56.75 4.13
CA ASN A 159 2.08 -57.79 4.54
C ASN A 159 2.24 -58.80 3.39
N GLN A 160 3.46 -59.18 3.03
CA GLN A 160 3.72 -60.60 2.74
C GLN A 160 5.21 -60.95 2.75
N GLN A 161 5.46 -61.89 3.61
CA GLN A 161 6.61 -62.77 3.77
C GLN A 161 7.17 -63.33 2.45
N GLN A 162 8.47 -63.48 2.35
CA GLN A 162 9.12 -64.77 2.16
C GLN A 162 10.64 -64.64 2.17
N GLN A 163 11.23 -65.33 3.14
CA GLN A 163 12.65 -65.82 3.16
C GLN A 163 12.77 -67.10 2.32
N PRO A 164 13.93 -67.76 2.30
CA PRO A 164 15.33 -67.43 1.99
C PRO A 164 15.94 -68.45 1.00
N ARG A 165 17.18 -68.25 0.59
CA ARG A 165 18.18 -69.30 0.29
C ARG A 165 19.43 -68.64 -0.31
N ASP A 166 20.52 -68.60 0.41
CA ASP A 166 21.55 -69.59 0.65
C ASP A 166 22.36 -69.91 -0.60
N GLN A 167 23.60 -69.68 -0.48
CA GLN A 167 24.78 -70.44 -0.83
C GLN A 167 25.95 -69.64 -1.40
N ARG A 168 26.96 -69.70 -0.59
CA ARG A 168 28.41 -69.58 -0.95
C ARG A 168 28.79 -70.63 -1.97
N PRO A 169 30.08 -70.79 -2.36
CA PRO A 169 31.30 -70.02 -2.09
C PRO A 169 32.30 -69.92 -3.27
N GLN A 170 33.50 -69.39 -2.94
CA GLN A 170 34.84 -69.77 -3.34
C GLN A 170 35.50 -69.12 -4.55
N GLN A 171 36.60 -68.52 -4.20
CA GLN A 171 38.02 -68.76 -4.70
C GLN A 171 38.40 -68.18 -6.07
N ASN A 172 39.21 -67.28 -6.13
CA ASN A 172 40.70 -67.28 -6.17
C ASN A 172 41.17 -65.83 -6.12
#